data_48d2527b534730b288c7035c9e0415dd
#
_entry.id   48d2527b534730b288c7035c9e0415dd
#
_cell.length_a   1.000
_cell.length_b   1.000
_cell.length_c   1.000
_cell.angle_alpha   90.00
_cell.angle_beta   90.00
_cell.angle_gamma   90.00
#
_symmetry.space_group_name_H-M   'P 1'
#
loop_
_entity.id
_entity.type
_entity.pdbx_description
1 polymer ?
#
loop_
_entity_poly.entity_id
_entity_poly.type
_entity_poly.pdbx_seq_one_letter_code
_entity_poly.pdbx_strand_id
1 'polypeptide(L)'
;MNRADRAGAGATSDSVRVELQADCYAGVWVHYAATTADPDTGTPFLVEPTREEVQTALDAAAAVGDDHIQQRSGSGVDSDTWTHGSSEQRVRWFTTGMDSGSLTQCDTFAVSGPEL
;
A
#
# COMPACT_ATOMS: atom_id res chain seq x y z
N MET A 1 6.50 23.32 3.90
CA MET A 1 5.38 22.68 4.63
C MET A 1 5.75 22.60 6.11
N ASN A 2 4.90 23.10 6.99
CA ASN A 2 5.12 22.99 8.41
C ASN A 2 4.67 21.61 8.95
N ARG A 3 4.93 21.33 10.23
CA ARG A 3 4.63 20.05 10.84
C ARG A 3 3.12 19.73 10.87
N ALA A 4 2.28 20.75 11.09
CA ALA A 4 0.84 20.55 11.14
C ALA A 4 0.29 20.14 9.76
N ASP A 5 0.84 20.69 8.69
CA ASP A 5 0.42 20.35 7.32
C ASP A 5 0.81 18.89 6.98
N ARG A 6 1.95 18.40 7.48
CA ARG A 6 2.38 17.01 7.24
C ARG A 6 1.52 16.00 7.97
N ALA A 7 1.02 16.35 9.15
CA ALA A 7 0.29 15.39 9.99
C ALA A 7 -1.07 15.00 9.44
N GLY A 8 -1.77 15.91 8.75
CA GLY A 8 -3.18 15.78 8.41
C GLY A 8 -3.45 15.19 7.04
N ALA A 9 -3.23 15.96 5.98
CA ALA A 9 -3.61 15.58 4.62
C ALA A 9 -2.55 16.00 3.62
N GLY A 10 -2.60 15.40 2.43
CA GLY A 10 -1.68 15.67 1.33
C GLY A 10 -0.95 14.41 0.87
N ALA A 11 -0.49 14.40 -0.38
CA ALA A 11 0.15 13.24 -1.01
C ALA A 11 1.41 12.74 -0.27
N THR A 12 2.04 13.57 0.54
CA THR A 12 3.24 13.24 1.32
C THR A 12 3.03 13.41 2.82
N SER A 13 1.78 13.54 3.25
CA SER A 13 1.42 13.72 4.66
C SER A 13 1.72 12.48 5.49
N ASP A 14 1.80 12.64 6.81
CA ASP A 14 1.97 11.52 7.72
C ASP A 14 0.79 10.54 7.64
N SER A 15 -0.44 11.03 7.41
CA SER A 15 -1.61 10.18 7.21
C SER A 15 -1.44 9.24 6.01
N VAL A 16 -0.97 9.77 4.87
CA VAL A 16 -0.69 8.97 3.69
C VAL A 16 0.44 7.98 3.96
N ARG A 17 1.51 8.42 4.62
CA ARG A 17 2.65 7.54 4.94
C ARG A 17 2.26 6.35 5.82
N VAL A 18 1.38 6.56 6.80
CA VAL A 18 0.85 5.48 7.64
C VAL A 18 0.05 4.48 6.81
N GLU A 19 -0.82 4.98 5.93
CA GLU A 19 -1.63 4.11 5.06
C GLU A 19 -0.77 3.29 4.10
N LEU A 20 0.25 3.90 3.50
CA LEU A 20 1.14 3.21 2.59
C LEU A 20 1.99 2.16 3.32
N GLN A 21 2.39 2.46 4.55
CA GLN A 21 3.08 1.49 5.40
C GLN A 21 2.18 0.28 5.69
N ALA A 22 0.89 0.51 5.96
CA ALA A 22 -0.08 -0.56 6.15
C ALA A 22 -0.26 -1.40 4.88
N ASP A 23 -0.31 -0.77 3.71
CA ASP A 23 -0.37 -1.48 2.43
C ASP A 23 0.86 -2.39 2.23
N CYS A 24 2.04 -1.89 2.57
CA CYS A 24 3.27 -2.65 2.49
C CYS A 24 3.25 -3.85 3.45
N TYR A 25 2.80 -3.65 4.69
CA TYR A 25 2.65 -4.73 5.67
C TYR A 25 1.67 -5.80 5.19
N ALA A 26 0.59 -5.40 4.55
CA ALA A 26 -0.37 -6.35 3.97
C ALA A 26 0.32 -7.20 2.89
N GLY A 27 1.16 -6.60 2.06
CA GLY A 27 1.96 -7.32 1.08
C GLY A 27 2.94 -8.31 1.72
N VAL A 28 3.63 -7.89 2.79
CA VAL A 28 4.52 -8.76 3.57
C VAL A 28 3.76 -9.96 4.12
N TRP A 29 2.55 -9.72 4.64
CA TRP A 29 1.70 -10.80 5.15
C TRP A 29 1.40 -11.83 4.05
N VAL A 30 1.02 -11.38 2.85
CA VAL A 30 0.76 -12.27 1.72
C VAL A 30 2.00 -13.09 1.38
N HIS A 31 3.17 -12.45 1.36
CA HIS A 31 4.44 -13.11 1.10
C HIS A 31 4.68 -14.29 2.06
N TYR A 32 4.55 -14.03 3.35
CA TYR A 32 4.81 -15.06 4.36
C TYR A 32 3.71 -16.12 4.41
N ALA A 33 2.45 -15.75 4.24
CA ALA A 33 1.35 -16.70 4.24
C ALA A 33 1.47 -17.71 3.09
N ALA A 34 2.00 -17.27 1.96
CA ALA A 34 2.20 -18.12 0.78
C ALA A 34 3.48 -18.97 0.86
N THR A 35 4.46 -18.59 1.69
CA THR A 35 5.77 -19.25 1.74
C THR A 35 6.05 -19.99 3.05
N THR A 36 5.26 -19.74 4.11
CA THR A 36 5.46 -20.37 5.41
C THR A 36 4.55 -21.56 5.58
N ALA A 37 5.13 -22.74 5.87
CA ALA A 37 4.37 -23.95 6.07
C ALA A 37 3.66 -23.93 7.43
N ASP A 38 2.39 -24.34 7.43
CA ASP A 38 1.64 -24.64 8.64
C ASP A 38 2.29 -25.86 9.34
N PRO A 39 2.70 -25.73 10.62
CA PRO A 39 3.34 -26.84 11.31
C PRO A 39 2.43 -28.08 11.48
N ASP A 40 1.13 -27.90 11.44
CA ASP A 40 0.18 -29.01 11.59
C ASP A 40 -0.05 -29.79 10.30
N THR A 41 0.01 -29.12 9.14
CA THR A 41 -0.29 -29.73 7.84
C THR A 41 0.93 -29.88 6.94
N GLY A 42 1.99 -29.13 7.19
CA GLY A 42 3.18 -29.07 6.34
C GLY A 42 2.99 -28.30 5.04
N THR A 43 1.84 -27.66 4.87
CA THR A 43 1.52 -26.83 3.68
C THR A 43 1.44 -25.36 4.03
N PRO A 44 1.67 -24.46 3.08
CA PRO A 44 1.55 -23.01 3.34
C PRO A 44 0.16 -22.63 3.83
N PHE A 45 0.08 -21.62 4.71
CA PHE A 45 -1.19 -21.08 5.20
C PHE A 45 -2.05 -20.53 4.06
N LEU A 46 -1.41 -20.03 3.02
CA LEU A 46 -2.06 -19.51 1.82
C LEU A 46 -1.42 -20.17 0.61
N VAL A 47 -2.24 -20.64 -0.32
CA VAL A 47 -1.73 -21.11 -1.61
C VAL A 47 -1.11 -19.91 -2.33
N GLU A 48 0.07 -20.09 -2.91
CA GLU A 48 0.74 -19.00 -3.62
C GLU A 48 -0.22 -18.40 -4.65
N PRO A 49 -0.48 -17.07 -4.57
CA PRO A 49 -1.41 -16.44 -5.48
C PRO A 49 -0.93 -16.56 -6.93
N THR A 50 -1.88 -16.80 -7.82
CA THR A 50 -1.60 -16.74 -9.25
C THR A 50 -1.33 -15.31 -9.68
N ARG A 51 -0.74 -15.15 -10.87
CA ARG A 51 -0.53 -13.81 -11.43
C ARG A 51 -1.86 -13.04 -11.55
N GLU A 52 -2.94 -13.73 -11.92
CA GLU A 52 -4.26 -13.12 -12.03
C GLU A 52 -4.81 -12.66 -10.69
N GLU A 53 -4.63 -13.47 -9.65
CA GLU A 53 -5.05 -13.12 -8.29
C GLU A 53 -4.26 -11.92 -7.75
N VAL A 54 -2.95 -11.87 -8.01
CA VAL A 54 -2.11 -10.73 -7.66
C VAL A 54 -2.60 -9.48 -8.39
N GLN A 55 -2.89 -9.59 -9.68
CA GLN A 55 -3.39 -8.44 -10.45
C GLN A 55 -4.74 -7.96 -9.91
N THR A 56 -5.62 -8.88 -9.53
CA THR A 56 -6.91 -8.52 -8.91
C THR A 56 -6.70 -7.73 -7.61
N ALA A 57 -5.77 -8.16 -6.78
CA ALA A 57 -5.45 -7.45 -5.53
C ALA A 57 -4.88 -6.06 -5.80
N LEU A 58 -4.01 -5.94 -6.80
CA LEU A 58 -3.44 -4.65 -7.20
C LEU A 58 -4.51 -3.71 -7.76
N ASP A 59 -5.44 -4.24 -8.55
CA ASP A 59 -6.56 -3.47 -9.10
C ASP A 59 -7.47 -2.97 -7.97
N ALA A 60 -7.71 -3.81 -6.96
CA ALA A 60 -8.49 -3.41 -5.79
C ALA A 60 -7.79 -2.28 -5.00
N ALA A 61 -6.47 -2.38 -4.82
CA ALA A 61 -5.69 -1.33 -4.16
C ALA A 61 -5.74 -0.03 -4.96
N ALA A 62 -5.63 -0.11 -6.29
CA ALA A 62 -5.72 1.06 -7.15
C ALA A 62 -7.10 1.72 -7.08
N ALA A 63 -8.17 0.92 -6.99
CA ALA A 63 -9.54 1.44 -6.95
C ALA A 63 -9.83 2.26 -5.70
N VAL A 64 -9.11 2.04 -4.60
CA VAL A 64 -9.28 2.77 -3.34
C VAL A 64 -8.26 3.87 -3.14
N GLY A 65 -7.45 4.20 -4.15
CA GLY A 65 -6.57 5.37 -4.11
C GLY A 65 -7.39 6.67 -4.15
N ASP A 66 -6.90 7.69 -3.47
CA ASP A 66 -7.61 8.98 -3.36
C ASP A 66 -7.85 9.64 -4.72
N ASP A 67 -6.88 9.56 -5.63
CA ASP A 67 -7.01 10.11 -6.98
C ASP A 67 -8.14 9.43 -7.77
N HIS A 68 -8.22 8.10 -7.67
CA HIS A 68 -9.26 7.35 -8.35
C HIS A 68 -10.65 7.68 -7.79
N ILE A 69 -10.77 7.75 -6.46
CA ILE A 69 -12.02 8.11 -5.78
C ILE A 69 -12.47 9.51 -6.19
N GLN A 70 -11.54 10.46 -6.20
CA GLN A 70 -11.84 11.85 -6.58
C GLN A 70 -12.26 11.96 -8.03
N GLN A 71 -11.63 11.24 -8.94
CA GLN A 71 -12.01 11.19 -10.35
C GLN A 71 -13.44 10.65 -10.52
N ARG A 72 -13.79 9.58 -9.81
CA ARG A 72 -15.12 8.98 -9.88
C ARG A 72 -16.20 9.87 -9.29
N SER A 73 -15.87 10.68 -8.29
CA SER A 73 -16.83 11.60 -7.68
C SER A 73 -17.13 12.84 -8.55
N GLY A 74 -16.30 13.06 -9.60
CA GLY A 74 -16.46 14.21 -10.47
C GLY A 74 -15.91 15.53 -9.92
N SER A 75 -15.27 15.49 -8.76
CA SER A 75 -14.73 16.69 -8.09
C SER A 75 -13.34 17.09 -8.60
N GLY A 76 -12.74 16.28 -9.48
CA GLY A 76 -11.36 16.47 -9.89
C GLY A 76 -10.36 15.99 -8.84
N VAL A 77 -9.10 15.90 -9.23
CA VAL A 77 -8.04 15.42 -8.35
C VAL A 77 -7.39 16.59 -7.60
N ASP A 78 -7.39 16.51 -6.27
CA ASP A 78 -6.74 17.47 -5.38
C ASP A 78 -5.91 16.73 -4.34
N SER A 79 -4.60 16.62 -4.60
CA SER A 79 -3.69 15.87 -3.75
C SER A 79 -3.52 16.48 -2.35
N ASP A 80 -3.85 17.76 -2.16
CA ASP A 80 -3.72 18.41 -0.87
C ASP A 80 -4.71 17.86 0.16
N THR A 81 -5.78 17.20 -0.30
CA THR A 81 -6.80 16.61 0.57
C THR A 81 -6.63 15.12 0.83
N TRP A 82 -5.62 14.49 0.28
CA TRP A 82 -5.43 13.05 0.40
C TRP A 82 -5.06 12.62 1.82
N THR A 83 -5.68 11.53 2.27
CA THR A 83 -5.39 10.89 3.56
C THR A 83 -5.00 9.43 3.42
N HIS A 84 -5.21 8.81 2.25
CA HIS A 84 -4.94 7.38 2.00
C HIS A 84 -3.86 7.15 0.95
N GLY A 85 -3.57 8.13 0.11
CA GLY A 85 -2.59 8.03 -0.96
C GLY A 85 -3.22 7.76 -2.33
N SER A 86 -2.43 7.99 -3.38
CA SER A 86 -2.84 7.72 -4.74
C SER A 86 -2.90 6.22 -5.04
N SER A 87 -3.60 5.87 -6.11
CA SER A 87 -3.61 4.50 -6.61
C SER A 87 -2.19 3.98 -6.87
N GLU A 88 -1.34 4.78 -7.51
CA GLU A 88 0.04 4.42 -7.79
C GLU A 88 0.84 4.19 -6.51
N GLN A 89 0.70 5.06 -5.52
CA GLN A 89 1.38 4.92 -4.23
C GLN A 89 0.95 3.63 -3.54
N ARG A 90 -0.34 3.35 -3.48
CA ARG A 90 -0.87 2.17 -2.80
C ARG A 90 -0.41 0.87 -3.47
N VAL A 91 -0.45 0.81 -4.79
CA VAL A 91 0.03 -0.36 -5.54
C VAL A 91 1.53 -0.56 -5.33
N ARG A 92 2.30 0.53 -5.39
CA ARG A 92 3.76 0.46 -5.19
C ARG A 92 4.14 -0.14 -3.85
N TRP A 93 3.52 0.34 -2.78
CA TRP A 93 3.89 -0.11 -1.44
C TRP A 93 3.38 -1.52 -1.13
N PHE A 94 2.18 -1.88 -1.57
CA PHE A 94 1.71 -3.25 -1.48
C PHE A 94 2.66 -4.21 -2.21
N THR A 95 3.05 -3.87 -3.44
CA THR A 95 3.97 -4.67 -4.24
C THR A 95 5.35 -4.77 -3.56
N THR A 96 5.85 -3.69 -2.99
CA THR A 96 7.11 -3.69 -2.24
C THR A 96 7.07 -4.72 -1.11
N GLY A 97 5.99 -4.74 -0.34
CA GLY A 97 5.83 -5.71 0.75
C GLY A 97 5.74 -7.15 0.25
N MET A 98 4.95 -7.36 -0.78
CA MET A 98 4.74 -8.70 -1.34
C MET A 98 6.01 -9.26 -1.95
N ASP A 99 6.78 -8.44 -2.67
CA ASP A 99 8.00 -8.89 -3.34
C ASP A 99 9.16 -9.07 -2.37
N SER A 100 9.31 -8.17 -1.39
CA SER A 100 10.44 -8.21 -0.46
C SER A 100 10.22 -9.17 0.71
N GLY A 101 8.98 -9.28 1.19
CA GLY A 101 8.69 -9.99 2.43
C GLY A 101 9.40 -9.39 3.63
N SER A 102 9.75 -8.12 3.59
CA SER A 102 10.57 -7.47 4.62
C SER A 102 9.89 -6.25 5.21
N LEU A 103 9.62 -6.28 6.51
CA LEU A 103 9.05 -5.15 7.24
C LEU A 103 9.96 -3.91 7.18
N THR A 104 11.28 -4.11 7.09
CA THR A 104 12.22 -2.99 7.01
C THR A 104 12.10 -2.23 5.70
N GLN A 105 11.58 -2.84 4.66
CA GLN A 105 11.31 -2.18 3.38
C GLN A 105 10.04 -1.34 3.40
N CYS A 106 9.27 -1.42 4.49
CA CYS A 106 7.98 -0.75 4.63
C CYS A 106 8.05 0.57 5.39
N ASP A 107 9.23 1.11 5.62
CA ASP A 107 9.36 2.40 6.31
C ASP A 107 9.11 3.56 5.36
N THR A 108 7.84 3.93 5.23
CA THR A 108 7.42 5.05 4.37
C THR A 108 7.88 6.41 4.90
N PHE A 109 8.27 6.48 6.16
CA PHE A 109 8.77 7.71 6.78
C PHE A 109 10.26 7.95 6.47
N ALA A 110 10.97 6.91 6.04
CA ALA A 110 12.38 6.99 5.70
C ALA A 110 12.63 7.51 4.26
N VAL A 111 11.59 7.57 3.43
CA VAL A 111 11.73 8.01 2.03
C VAL A 111 11.25 9.44 1.86
N SER A 112 11.79 10.13 0.84
CA SER A 112 11.32 11.48 0.50
C SER A 112 9.94 11.44 -0.12
N GLY A 113 9.23 12.58 -0.12
CA GLY A 113 7.91 12.67 -0.72
C GLY A 113 7.84 12.15 -2.16
N PRO A 114 8.76 12.55 -3.07
CA PRO A 114 8.76 12.06 -4.44
C PRO A 114 8.95 10.54 -4.58
N GLU A 115 9.50 9.88 -3.57
CA GLU A 115 9.73 8.43 -3.59
C GLU A 115 8.54 7.63 -3.08
N LEU A 116 7.54 8.28 -2.52
CA LEU A 116 6.33 7.61 -2.11
C LEU A 116 5.55 7.15 -3.34
#